data_283cd71dc8c0526210bf7ac4d28a5ddb
#
_entry.id   283cd71dc8c0526210bf7ac4d28a5ddb
#
_cell.length_a   1.000
_cell.length_b   1.000
_cell.length_c   1.000
_cell.angle_alpha   90.00
_cell.angle_beta   90.00
_cell.angle_gamma   90.00
#
_symmetry.space_group_name_H-M   'P 1'
#
loop_
_entity.id
_entity.type
_entity.pdbx_description
1 polymer ?
#
loop_
_entity_poly.entity_id
_entity_poly.type
_entity_poly.pdbx_seq_one_letter_code
_entity_poly.pdbx_strand_id
1 'polypeptide(L)'
;MQIKPLTISSVALLGVFGIFMASAKPEKGAFPKITKEGKIKQALELAELKAPKEVEGDDEKKRILVFSKTNGYRHRSIGIGKKTLQLMAETTGAFDVVISDDLENFDKDNIENFDAICFLNTTMNVFSPKKGELQKMSPEEKKTASELEKARKANLMSFIEGGNGFIGIHAASDTFYEWAEYGEMLGGYFDGHPWNANMEVSIKADEKNKTHALLNGVIPEGANELRFKEEIYQLKDPYNSKKLTMLLRLDSDASHKPKGGIKRKDKDFGVSWVKTHKKGRVFYCSLGHNEHIYWNKNVLRHYYAGIMYALGESAGQQKK
;
A
#
# COMPACT_ATOMS: atom_id res chain seq x y z
N MET A 1 54.00 73.18 15.44
CA MET A 1 53.30 73.89 14.38
C MET A 1 51.85 73.49 14.43
N GLN A 2 51.01 74.38 14.93
CA GLN A 2 49.58 74.14 15.21
C GLN A 2 48.79 74.46 13.94
N ILE A 3 47.78 73.61 13.63
CA ILE A 3 46.72 73.96 12.68
C ILE A 3 45.41 73.72 13.38
N LYS A 4 44.59 74.76 13.52
CA LYS A 4 43.27 74.82 14.13
C LYS A 4 42.20 74.24 13.19
N PRO A 5 41.05 73.74 13.73
CA PRO A 5 39.94 73.24 12.94
C PRO A 5 38.99 74.33 12.46
N LEU A 6 38.47 74.20 11.26
CA LEU A 6 37.37 75.00 10.72
C LEU A 6 36.00 74.37 11.09
N THR A 7 35.21 75.25 11.70
CA THR A 7 33.78 75.03 11.97
C THR A 7 32.95 75.35 10.72
N ILE A 8 32.08 74.47 10.26
CA ILE A 8 31.05 74.77 9.26
C ILE A 8 29.67 74.58 9.91
N SER A 9 28.93 75.68 9.92
CA SER A 9 27.57 75.79 10.46
C SER A 9 26.55 74.95 9.67
N SER A 10 25.69 74.35 10.44
CA SER A 10 24.53 73.59 9.96
C SER A 10 23.39 74.50 9.50
N VAL A 11 22.85 74.29 8.33
CA VAL A 11 21.54 74.82 7.95
C VAL A 11 20.61 73.60 7.83
N ALA A 12 19.67 73.55 8.76
CA ALA A 12 18.62 72.51 8.74
C ALA A 12 17.54 72.92 7.73
N LEU A 13 17.33 72.02 6.72
CA LEU A 13 16.19 72.10 5.87
C LEU A 13 15.24 70.91 6.18
N LEU A 14 14.16 71.20 6.89
CA LEU A 14 13.07 70.29 7.20
C LEU A 14 12.24 70.08 5.92
N GLY A 15 12.53 69.01 5.22
CA GLY A 15 11.68 68.49 4.14
C GLY A 15 10.77 67.40 4.69
N VAL A 16 9.49 67.73 4.85
CA VAL A 16 8.45 66.73 5.20
C VAL A 16 8.19 65.87 3.97
N PHE A 17 8.80 64.69 3.92
CA PHE A 17 8.41 63.64 2.99
C PHE A 17 7.32 62.81 3.66
N GLY A 18 6.07 63.05 3.29
CA GLY A 18 4.95 62.19 3.59
C GLY A 18 5.12 60.87 2.84
N ILE A 19 5.58 59.84 3.53
CA ILE A 19 5.54 58.46 3.00
C ILE A 19 4.10 58.00 3.02
N PHE A 20 3.42 58.04 1.89
CA PHE A 20 2.20 57.28 1.66
C PHE A 20 2.55 55.79 1.70
N MET A 21 2.40 55.15 2.83
CA MET A 21 2.37 53.69 2.93
C MET A 21 1.07 53.23 2.23
N ALA A 22 1.16 52.94 0.98
CA ALA A 22 0.12 52.18 0.31
C ALA A 22 0.09 50.82 0.98
N SER A 23 -0.94 50.54 1.77
CA SER A 23 -1.27 49.22 2.31
C SER A 23 -1.57 48.30 1.14
N ALA A 24 -0.55 47.64 0.61
CA ALA A 24 -0.74 46.51 -0.31
C ALA A 24 -1.48 45.43 0.48
N LYS A 25 -2.74 45.20 0.14
CA LYS A 25 -3.46 43.99 0.59
C LYS A 25 -2.61 42.79 0.19
N PRO A 26 -2.32 41.83 1.11
CA PRO A 26 -1.60 40.64 0.71
C PRO A 26 -2.39 39.97 -0.40
N GLU A 27 -1.80 39.86 -1.59
CA GLU A 27 -2.30 38.97 -2.62
C GLU A 27 -2.49 37.62 -1.97
N LYS A 28 -3.72 37.10 -2.06
CA LYS A 28 -3.98 35.69 -1.72
C LYS A 28 -3.27 34.86 -2.78
N GLY A 29 -1.96 34.68 -2.61
CA GLY A 29 -1.17 33.72 -3.35
C GLY A 29 -1.79 32.35 -3.06
N ALA A 30 -2.52 31.83 -4.02
CA ALA A 30 -2.96 30.44 -3.95
C ALA A 30 -1.71 29.59 -3.95
N PHE A 31 -1.33 29.06 -2.80
CA PHE A 31 -0.28 28.04 -2.74
C PHE A 31 -0.61 26.96 -3.76
N PRO A 32 0.33 26.57 -4.63
CA PRO A 32 0.06 25.55 -5.62
C PRO A 32 -0.41 24.29 -4.92
N LYS A 33 -1.58 23.76 -5.33
CA LYS A 33 -2.12 22.52 -4.75
C LYS A 33 -1.12 21.41 -5.00
N ILE A 34 -0.65 20.77 -3.92
CA ILE A 34 0.25 19.63 -4.00
C ILE A 34 -0.42 18.54 -4.85
N THR A 35 0.27 18.07 -5.87
CA THR A 35 -0.20 16.96 -6.73
C THR A 35 -0.33 15.66 -5.94
N LYS A 36 -1.07 14.68 -6.45
CA LYS A 36 -1.15 13.36 -5.80
C LYS A 36 0.25 12.72 -5.66
N GLU A 37 1.09 12.84 -6.68
CA GLU A 37 2.49 12.36 -6.63
C GLU A 37 3.30 13.13 -5.58
N GLY A 38 3.15 14.44 -5.48
CA GLY A 38 3.79 15.24 -4.45
C GLY A 38 3.40 14.80 -3.03
N LYS A 39 2.12 14.44 -2.83
CA LYS A 39 1.66 13.87 -1.54
C LYS A 39 2.33 12.54 -1.22
N ILE A 40 2.51 11.67 -2.22
CA ILE A 40 3.19 10.38 -2.02
C ILE A 40 4.65 10.64 -1.63
N LYS A 41 5.38 11.48 -2.37
CA LYS A 41 6.78 11.81 -2.08
C LYS A 41 6.95 12.36 -0.66
N GLN A 42 6.12 13.34 -0.27
CA GLN A 42 6.10 13.88 1.09
C GLN A 42 5.80 12.81 2.16
N ALA A 43 4.86 11.89 1.88
CA ALA A 43 4.52 10.83 2.81
C ALA A 43 5.64 9.79 2.93
N LEU A 44 6.36 9.48 1.85
CA LEU A 44 7.53 8.60 1.86
C LEU A 44 8.69 9.22 2.67
N GLU A 45 8.96 10.50 2.49
CA GLU A 45 9.94 11.23 3.32
C GLU A 45 9.57 11.15 4.81
N LEU A 46 8.31 11.44 5.15
CA LEU A 46 7.81 11.37 6.53
C LEU A 46 7.71 9.93 7.08
N ALA A 47 7.69 8.93 6.21
CA ALA A 47 7.72 7.54 6.61
C ALA A 47 9.11 7.07 6.98
N GLU A 48 10.17 7.79 6.58
CA GLU A 48 11.57 7.50 6.92
C GLU A 48 11.96 6.03 6.65
N LEU A 49 11.52 5.52 5.49
CA LEU A 49 11.80 4.14 5.10
C LEU A 49 13.31 3.98 4.86
N LYS A 50 13.87 2.88 5.34
CA LYS A 50 15.30 2.59 5.20
C LYS A 50 15.47 1.33 4.36
N ALA A 51 16.39 1.41 3.40
CA ALA A 51 16.89 0.20 2.74
C ALA A 51 17.42 -0.80 3.78
N PRO A 52 17.37 -2.10 3.51
CA PRO A 52 18.15 -3.07 4.27
C PRO A 52 19.61 -2.60 4.28
N LYS A 53 20.37 -2.96 5.33
CA LYS A 53 21.82 -2.82 5.27
C LYS A 53 22.28 -3.64 4.07
N GLU A 54 23.07 -3.04 3.21
CA GLU A 54 23.72 -3.75 2.12
C GLU A 54 24.37 -5.00 2.70
N VAL A 55 23.93 -6.15 2.24
CA VAL A 55 24.70 -7.37 2.42
C VAL A 55 25.91 -7.15 1.52
N GLU A 56 27.13 -7.20 2.08
CA GLU A 56 28.37 -7.13 1.30
C GLU A 56 28.34 -8.27 0.25
N GLY A 57 27.97 -7.94 -0.98
CA GLY A 57 27.85 -8.87 -2.10
C GLY A 57 27.11 -8.19 -3.25
N ASP A 58 27.45 -8.58 -4.46
CA ASP A 58 26.87 -8.12 -5.73
C ASP A 58 25.50 -8.78 -5.98
N ASP A 59 24.65 -8.82 -4.96
CA ASP A 59 23.33 -9.43 -5.04
C ASP A 59 22.40 -8.53 -5.86
N GLU A 60 21.85 -9.07 -6.94
CA GLU A 60 20.81 -8.41 -7.73
C GLU A 60 19.65 -8.00 -6.82
N LYS A 61 19.17 -6.77 -7.01
CA LYS A 61 17.98 -6.27 -6.29
C LYS A 61 16.81 -7.19 -6.51
N LYS A 62 16.12 -7.51 -5.43
CA LYS A 62 14.86 -8.26 -5.46
C LYS A 62 13.82 -7.54 -6.32
N ARG A 63 13.10 -8.29 -7.15
CA ARG A 63 12.15 -7.75 -8.13
C ARG A 63 10.71 -8.17 -7.80
N ILE A 64 9.79 -7.20 -7.84
CA ILE A 64 8.37 -7.41 -7.54
C ILE A 64 7.54 -7.15 -8.79
N LEU A 65 6.67 -8.10 -9.16
CA LEU A 65 5.60 -7.84 -10.12
C LEU A 65 4.42 -7.18 -9.39
N VAL A 66 4.03 -5.97 -9.79
CA VAL A 66 2.78 -5.33 -9.35
C VAL A 66 1.71 -5.54 -10.42
N PHE A 67 0.78 -6.43 -10.11
CA PHE A 67 -0.30 -6.86 -10.98
C PHE A 67 -1.65 -6.37 -10.45
N SER A 68 -2.50 -5.78 -11.29
CA SER A 68 -3.76 -5.18 -10.88
C SER A 68 -4.88 -5.31 -11.92
N LYS A 69 -4.84 -6.40 -12.70
CA LYS A 69 -5.95 -6.76 -13.60
C LYS A 69 -7.21 -7.00 -12.79
N THR A 70 -8.36 -6.59 -13.33
CA THR A 70 -9.66 -6.76 -12.71
C THR A 70 -10.64 -7.34 -13.71
N ASN A 71 -11.39 -8.36 -13.30
CA ASN A 71 -12.52 -8.90 -14.05
C ASN A 71 -13.87 -8.53 -13.38
N GLY A 72 -13.81 -7.97 -12.17
CA GLY A 72 -14.91 -7.38 -11.43
C GLY A 72 -14.74 -5.86 -11.28
N TYR A 73 -15.00 -5.37 -10.07
CA TYR A 73 -14.88 -3.94 -9.76
C TYR A 73 -13.44 -3.45 -9.91
N ARG A 74 -13.27 -2.31 -10.58
CA ARG A 74 -11.96 -1.68 -10.73
C ARG A 74 -11.84 -0.47 -9.81
N HIS A 75 -11.00 -0.60 -8.80
CA HIS A 75 -10.78 0.46 -7.82
C HIS A 75 -10.08 1.68 -8.43
N ARG A 76 -10.56 2.88 -8.07
CA ARG A 76 -9.95 4.15 -8.52
C ARG A 76 -8.53 4.33 -7.99
N SER A 77 -8.23 3.70 -6.86
CA SER A 77 -6.93 3.77 -6.19
C SER A 77 -5.81 2.96 -6.87
N ILE A 78 -6.12 2.09 -7.85
CA ILE A 78 -5.11 1.28 -8.55
C ILE A 78 -3.98 2.13 -9.13
N GLY A 79 -4.32 3.21 -9.85
CA GLY A 79 -3.30 4.06 -10.48
C GLY A 79 -2.37 4.71 -9.46
N ILE A 80 -2.93 5.21 -8.36
CA ILE A 80 -2.13 5.82 -7.30
C ILE A 80 -1.34 4.78 -6.51
N GLY A 81 -1.90 3.59 -6.29
CA GLY A 81 -1.21 2.47 -5.66
C GLY A 81 0.01 2.01 -6.46
N LYS A 82 -0.13 1.82 -7.78
CA LYS A 82 1.00 1.53 -8.70
C LYS A 82 2.10 2.59 -8.55
N LYS A 83 1.73 3.87 -8.61
CA LYS A 83 2.70 4.98 -8.48
C LYS A 83 3.36 5.02 -7.10
N THR A 84 2.62 4.70 -6.04
CA THR A 84 3.17 4.65 -4.68
C THR A 84 4.22 3.54 -4.54
N LEU A 85 3.94 2.33 -5.03
CA LEU A 85 4.90 1.23 -4.96
C LEU A 85 6.15 1.51 -5.80
N GLN A 86 5.98 2.14 -6.98
CA GLN A 86 7.10 2.58 -7.80
C GLN A 86 7.97 3.60 -7.06
N LEU A 87 7.37 4.67 -6.53
CA LEU A 87 8.10 5.71 -5.79
C LEU A 87 8.73 5.18 -4.51
N MET A 88 8.09 4.22 -3.83
CA MET A 88 8.65 3.55 -2.66
C MET A 88 9.94 2.79 -3.02
N ALA A 89 9.94 2.04 -4.13
CA ALA A 89 11.13 1.36 -4.64
C ALA A 89 12.24 2.36 -5.01
N GLU A 90 11.91 3.41 -5.77
CA GLU A 90 12.83 4.48 -6.16
C GLU A 90 13.44 5.20 -4.95
N THR A 91 12.62 5.52 -3.93
CA THR A 91 13.06 6.28 -2.74
C THR A 91 13.94 5.43 -1.82
N THR A 92 13.60 4.15 -1.66
CA THR A 92 14.33 3.27 -0.72
C THR A 92 15.51 2.56 -1.39
N GLY A 93 15.45 2.33 -2.69
CA GLY A 93 16.42 1.50 -3.40
C GLY A 93 16.42 0.02 -2.98
N ALA A 94 15.44 -0.40 -2.15
CA ALA A 94 15.42 -1.72 -1.51
C ALA A 94 14.99 -2.86 -2.45
N PHE A 95 14.24 -2.56 -3.49
CA PHE A 95 13.73 -3.52 -4.47
C PHE A 95 13.39 -2.83 -5.78
N ASP A 96 13.23 -3.61 -6.84
CA ASP A 96 12.75 -3.14 -8.14
C ASP A 96 11.29 -3.52 -8.35
N VAL A 97 10.55 -2.67 -9.09
CA VAL A 97 9.13 -2.87 -9.37
C VAL A 97 8.89 -2.97 -10.88
N VAL A 98 8.26 -4.04 -11.30
CA VAL A 98 7.69 -4.21 -12.63
C VAL A 98 6.17 -4.05 -12.52
N ILE A 99 5.60 -3.06 -13.21
CA ILE A 99 4.15 -2.83 -13.24
C ILE A 99 3.62 -3.39 -14.55
N SER A 100 2.89 -4.50 -14.47
CA SER A 100 2.27 -5.12 -15.65
C SER A 100 0.98 -5.84 -15.29
N ASP A 101 -0.01 -5.77 -16.19
CA ASP A 101 -1.27 -6.52 -16.11
C ASP A 101 -1.28 -7.69 -17.14
N ASP A 102 -0.13 -7.99 -17.78
CA ASP A 102 0.01 -9.05 -18.76
C ASP A 102 0.04 -10.42 -18.09
N LEU A 103 -0.77 -11.33 -18.59
CA LEU A 103 -0.91 -12.68 -18.03
C LEU A 103 0.31 -13.55 -18.29
N GLU A 104 1.09 -13.24 -19.32
CA GLU A 104 2.33 -13.95 -19.67
C GLU A 104 3.37 -13.90 -18.54
N ASN A 105 3.32 -12.89 -17.65
CA ASN A 105 4.16 -12.85 -16.47
C ASN A 105 3.97 -14.06 -15.53
N PHE A 106 2.87 -14.78 -15.65
CA PHE A 106 2.56 -15.99 -14.88
C PHE A 106 2.89 -17.29 -15.62
N ASP A 107 3.42 -17.20 -16.83
CA ASP A 107 3.92 -18.35 -17.56
C ASP A 107 5.23 -18.82 -16.89
N LYS A 108 5.53 -20.12 -16.96
CA LYS A 108 6.56 -20.78 -16.15
C LYS A 108 7.92 -20.07 -16.18
N ASP A 109 8.41 -19.73 -17.35
CA ASP A 109 9.74 -19.15 -17.51
C ASP A 109 9.78 -17.65 -17.15
N ASN A 110 8.63 -16.96 -17.19
CA ASN A 110 8.52 -15.54 -16.92
C ASN A 110 8.33 -15.24 -15.42
N ILE A 111 7.59 -16.07 -14.70
CA ILE A 111 7.32 -15.84 -13.29
C ILE A 111 8.60 -15.94 -12.44
N GLU A 112 9.58 -16.73 -12.91
CA GLU A 112 10.88 -16.89 -12.25
C GLU A 112 11.76 -15.63 -12.27
N ASN A 113 11.39 -14.61 -13.08
CA ASN A 113 12.07 -13.32 -13.10
C ASN A 113 11.73 -12.42 -11.89
N PHE A 114 10.88 -12.88 -10.98
CA PHE A 114 10.43 -12.13 -9.82
C PHE A 114 10.77 -12.86 -8.52
N ASP A 115 10.90 -12.10 -7.42
CA ASP A 115 11.06 -12.61 -6.06
C ASP A 115 9.75 -12.54 -5.26
N ALA A 116 8.84 -11.66 -5.68
CA ALA A 116 7.50 -11.57 -5.12
C ALA A 116 6.47 -11.08 -6.14
N ILE A 117 5.23 -11.51 -5.95
CA ILE A 117 4.06 -11.07 -6.72
C ILE A 117 3.15 -10.24 -5.83
N CYS A 118 2.84 -9.01 -6.26
CA CYS A 118 1.89 -8.13 -5.59
C CYS A 118 0.58 -8.07 -6.37
N PHE A 119 -0.50 -8.57 -5.78
CA PHE A 119 -1.86 -8.34 -6.26
C PHE A 119 -2.40 -7.06 -5.64
N LEU A 120 -2.40 -6.00 -6.44
CA LEU A 120 -2.89 -4.68 -6.04
C LEU A 120 -4.32 -4.48 -6.52
N ASN A 121 -5.29 -4.62 -5.63
CA ASN A 121 -6.72 -4.43 -5.91
C ASN A 121 -7.22 -5.28 -7.10
N THR A 122 -6.72 -6.49 -7.27
CA THR A 122 -7.26 -7.46 -8.23
C THR A 122 -8.66 -7.89 -7.83
N THR A 123 -9.53 -8.25 -8.80
CA THR A 123 -10.89 -8.70 -8.50
C THR A 123 -11.34 -9.81 -9.44
N MET A 124 -12.07 -10.79 -8.92
CA MET A 124 -12.62 -11.94 -9.62
C MET A 124 -11.54 -12.87 -10.20
N ASN A 125 -11.86 -13.68 -11.20
CA ASN A 125 -10.88 -14.56 -11.82
C ASN A 125 -10.04 -13.80 -12.87
N VAL A 126 -8.90 -13.24 -12.44
CA VAL A 126 -8.04 -12.40 -13.28
C VAL A 126 -7.25 -13.16 -14.33
N PHE A 127 -7.14 -14.48 -14.22
CA PHE A 127 -6.45 -15.30 -15.24
C PHE A 127 -7.39 -15.76 -16.37
N SER A 128 -8.70 -15.64 -16.17
CA SER A 128 -9.69 -15.91 -17.21
C SER A 128 -9.93 -14.65 -18.06
N PRO A 129 -10.33 -14.80 -19.33
CA PRO A 129 -10.93 -13.72 -20.09
C PRO A 129 -12.20 -13.19 -19.40
N LYS A 130 -12.55 -11.93 -19.63
CA LYS A 130 -13.80 -11.38 -19.12
C LYS A 130 -15.01 -12.12 -19.69
N LYS A 131 -16.13 -12.15 -18.94
CA LYS A 131 -17.36 -12.83 -19.36
C LYS A 131 -17.80 -12.46 -20.78
N GLY A 132 -17.72 -11.18 -21.15
CA GLY A 132 -18.09 -10.72 -22.49
C GLY A 132 -17.12 -11.14 -23.60
N GLU A 133 -15.86 -11.39 -23.29
CA GLU A 133 -14.84 -11.92 -24.18
C GLU A 133 -15.06 -13.43 -24.38
N LEU A 134 -15.26 -14.18 -23.27
CA LEU A 134 -15.58 -15.61 -23.30
C LEU A 134 -16.80 -15.94 -24.16
N GLN A 135 -17.84 -15.08 -24.15
CA GLN A 135 -19.03 -15.31 -24.96
C GLN A 135 -18.76 -15.27 -26.46
N LYS A 136 -17.72 -14.55 -26.90
CA LYS A 136 -17.35 -14.37 -28.30
C LYS A 136 -16.33 -15.39 -28.80
N MET A 137 -15.72 -16.15 -27.90
CA MET A 137 -14.69 -17.15 -28.24
C MET A 137 -15.29 -18.40 -28.80
N SER A 138 -14.58 -19.03 -29.75
CA SER A 138 -14.86 -20.36 -30.24
C SER A 138 -14.65 -21.42 -29.14
N PRO A 139 -15.14 -22.65 -29.32
CA PRO A 139 -14.87 -23.74 -28.37
C PRO A 139 -13.37 -24.01 -28.15
N GLU A 140 -12.57 -23.94 -29.21
CA GLU A 140 -11.12 -24.14 -29.19
C GLU A 140 -10.43 -23.03 -28.39
N GLU A 141 -10.79 -21.76 -28.62
CA GLU A 141 -10.25 -20.61 -27.87
C GLU A 141 -10.60 -20.67 -26.38
N LYS A 142 -11.84 -21.09 -26.04
CA LYS A 142 -12.24 -21.31 -24.64
C LYS A 142 -11.43 -22.42 -23.98
N LYS A 143 -11.16 -23.50 -24.70
CA LYS A 143 -10.34 -24.61 -24.21
C LYS A 143 -8.91 -24.12 -23.92
N THR A 144 -8.30 -23.43 -24.88
CA THR A 144 -6.95 -22.87 -24.73
C THR A 144 -6.89 -21.89 -23.55
N ALA A 145 -7.88 -20.97 -23.41
CA ALA A 145 -7.94 -20.04 -22.30
C ALA A 145 -8.04 -20.75 -20.94
N SER A 146 -8.82 -21.83 -20.86
CA SER A 146 -8.95 -22.64 -19.64
C SER A 146 -7.66 -23.38 -19.29
N GLU A 147 -6.96 -23.92 -20.30
CA GLU A 147 -5.67 -24.59 -20.10
C GLU A 147 -4.60 -23.59 -19.60
N LEU A 148 -4.53 -22.39 -20.20
CA LEU A 148 -3.63 -21.33 -19.76
C LEU A 148 -3.96 -20.84 -18.35
N GLU A 149 -5.24 -20.65 -18.02
CA GLU A 149 -5.66 -20.29 -16.66
C GLU A 149 -5.17 -21.32 -15.64
N LYS A 150 -5.38 -22.61 -15.93
CA LYS A 150 -4.95 -23.72 -15.06
C LYS A 150 -3.43 -23.73 -14.90
N ALA A 151 -2.68 -23.58 -15.98
CA ALA A 151 -1.23 -23.55 -15.95
C ALA A 151 -0.71 -22.35 -15.11
N ARG A 152 -1.25 -21.14 -15.32
CA ARG A 152 -0.86 -19.93 -14.57
C ARG A 152 -1.17 -20.02 -13.09
N LYS A 153 -2.30 -20.63 -12.72
CA LYS A 153 -2.62 -20.95 -11.32
C LYS A 153 -1.58 -21.88 -10.71
N ALA A 154 -1.24 -22.95 -11.41
CA ALA A 154 -0.23 -23.90 -10.96
C ALA A 154 1.16 -23.25 -10.83
N ASN A 155 1.56 -22.41 -11.79
CA ASN A 155 2.83 -21.69 -11.76
C ASN A 155 2.88 -20.72 -10.59
N LEU A 156 1.82 -19.91 -10.36
CA LEU A 156 1.76 -18.98 -9.22
C LEU A 156 1.87 -19.73 -7.90
N MET A 157 1.17 -20.85 -7.74
CA MET A 157 1.23 -21.62 -6.50
C MET A 157 2.62 -22.24 -6.30
N SER A 158 3.18 -22.86 -7.34
CA SER A 158 4.54 -23.43 -7.30
C SER A 158 5.61 -22.37 -6.98
N PHE A 159 5.48 -21.18 -7.56
CA PHE A 159 6.36 -20.03 -7.28
C PHE A 159 6.35 -19.66 -5.79
N ILE A 160 5.17 -19.51 -5.21
CA ILE A 160 5.02 -19.15 -3.80
C ILE A 160 5.51 -20.31 -2.91
N GLU A 161 5.05 -21.54 -3.18
CA GLU A 161 5.44 -22.73 -2.39
C GLU A 161 6.95 -23.00 -2.44
N GLY A 162 7.62 -22.60 -3.51
CA GLY A 162 9.06 -22.67 -3.70
C GLY A 162 9.87 -21.77 -2.75
N GLY A 163 9.23 -20.74 -2.16
CA GLY A 163 9.87 -19.83 -1.21
C GLY A 163 9.77 -18.35 -1.56
N ASN A 164 9.13 -18.00 -2.66
CA ASN A 164 8.94 -16.61 -3.10
C ASN A 164 7.81 -15.91 -2.34
N GLY A 165 7.72 -14.58 -2.51
CA GLY A 165 6.77 -13.74 -1.79
C GLY A 165 5.43 -13.58 -2.48
N PHE A 166 4.37 -13.42 -1.67
CA PHE A 166 3.08 -12.93 -2.15
C PHE A 166 2.62 -11.74 -1.31
N ILE A 167 2.17 -10.68 -1.99
CA ILE A 167 1.67 -9.46 -1.37
C ILE A 167 0.25 -9.24 -1.87
N GLY A 168 -0.73 -9.31 -0.98
CA GLY A 168 -2.12 -9.00 -1.27
C GLY A 168 -2.52 -7.64 -0.71
N ILE A 169 -2.97 -6.73 -1.57
CA ILE A 169 -3.47 -5.42 -1.14
C ILE A 169 -4.95 -5.32 -1.46
N HIS A 170 -5.74 -4.99 -0.44
CA HIS A 170 -7.17 -4.71 -0.47
C HIS A 170 -7.96 -5.82 -1.19
N ALA A 171 -8.44 -5.58 -2.41
CA ALA A 171 -9.27 -6.52 -3.15
C ALA A 171 -8.54 -7.77 -3.65
N ALA A 172 -7.26 -7.98 -3.29
CA ALA A 172 -6.63 -9.29 -3.52
C ALA A 172 -7.43 -10.44 -2.90
N SER A 173 -8.19 -10.21 -1.81
CA SER A 173 -9.11 -11.19 -1.22
C SER A 173 -10.44 -11.34 -1.98
N ASP A 174 -10.76 -10.42 -2.90
CA ASP A 174 -11.91 -10.47 -3.83
C ASP A 174 -11.54 -11.14 -5.17
N THR A 175 -10.56 -12.06 -5.12
CA THR A 175 -9.96 -12.69 -6.29
C THR A 175 -10.02 -14.21 -6.16
N PHE A 176 -10.28 -14.92 -7.26
CA PHE A 176 -10.22 -16.38 -7.38
C PHE A 176 -11.11 -17.16 -6.39
N TYR A 177 -12.34 -16.79 -6.21
CA TYR A 177 -13.27 -17.46 -5.29
C TYR A 177 -13.43 -18.97 -5.50
N GLU A 178 -13.25 -19.45 -6.73
CA GLU A 178 -13.37 -20.87 -7.09
C GLU A 178 -12.02 -21.63 -7.00
N TRP A 179 -11.00 -21.01 -6.41
CA TRP A 179 -9.67 -21.61 -6.28
C TRP A 179 -9.25 -21.69 -4.80
N ALA A 180 -9.59 -22.83 -4.18
CA ALA A 180 -9.42 -23.03 -2.74
C ALA A 180 -7.99 -22.81 -2.24
N GLU A 181 -6.99 -23.26 -3.02
CA GLU A 181 -5.57 -23.11 -2.67
C GLU A 181 -5.15 -21.63 -2.58
N TYR A 182 -5.73 -20.76 -3.43
CA TYR A 182 -5.50 -19.32 -3.32
C TYR A 182 -6.04 -18.74 -2.01
N GLY A 183 -7.26 -19.11 -1.64
CA GLY A 183 -7.84 -18.70 -0.36
C GLY A 183 -7.04 -19.19 0.83
N GLU A 184 -6.59 -20.44 0.81
CA GLU A 184 -5.73 -20.99 1.86
C GLU A 184 -4.36 -20.29 1.90
N MET A 185 -3.77 -19.98 0.75
CA MET A 185 -2.51 -19.25 0.64
C MET A 185 -2.67 -17.84 1.20
N LEU A 186 -3.68 -17.08 0.77
CA LEU A 186 -3.92 -15.70 1.20
C LEU A 186 -4.39 -15.59 2.65
N GLY A 187 -5.22 -16.54 3.10
CA GLY A 187 -5.77 -16.60 4.45
C GLY A 187 -7.24 -16.18 4.56
N GLY A 188 -7.96 -16.01 3.46
CA GLY A 188 -9.40 -15.72 3.45
C GLY A 188 -9.89 -15.02 2.19
N TYR A 189 -11.20 -15.05 2.00
CA TYR A 189 -11.89 -14.36 0.91
C TYR A 189 -12.76 -13.22 1.43
N PHE A 190 -12.89 -12.19 0.61
CA PHE A 190 -13.83 -11.09 0.84
C PHE A 190 -15.28 -11.59 0.96
N ASP A 191 -16.00 -11.07 1.95
CA ASP A 191 -17.43 -11.38 2.20
C ASP A 191 -18.27 -10.14 2.48
N GLY A 192 -17.89 -9.02 1.90
CA GLY A 192 -18.58 -7.74 2.04
C GLY A 192 -17.78 -6.71 2.84
N HIS A 193 -18.23 -5.46 2.78
CA HIS A 193 -17.59 -4.31 3.41
C HIS A 193 -18.60 -3.51 4.24
N PRO A 194 -18.92 -3.93 5.46
CA PRO A 194 -19.85 -3.21 6.34
C PRO A 194 -19.43 -1.75 6.55
N TRP A 195 -18.14 -1.50 6.65
CA TRP A 195 -17.55 -0.15 6.67
C TRP A 195 -17.18 0.24 5.25
N ASN A 196 -17.93 1.21 4.68
CA ASN A 196 -17.66 1.72 3.34
C ASN A 196 -16.59 2.83 3.36
N ALA A 197 -16.12 3.20 2.17
CA ALA A 197 -15.04 4.16 1.94
C ALA A 197 -15.16 5.53 2.64
N ASN A 198 -16.38 5.93 3.03
CA ASN A 198 -16.64 7.22 3.68
C ASN A 198 -16.73 7.13 5.21
N MET A 199 -16.68 5.94 5.76
CA MET A 199 -16.77 5.71 7.20
C MET A 199 -15.41 5.88 7.87
N GLU A 200 -15.38 6.60 8.99
CA GLU A 200 -14.21 6.66 9.85
C GLU A 200 -14.03 5.34 10.58
N VAL A 201 -12.83 4.80 10.51
CA VAL A 201 -12.46 3.53 11.11
C VAL A 201 -11.26 3.70 12.03
N SER A 202 -11.28 2.94 13.11
CA SER A 202 -10.19 2.81 14.08
C SER A 202 -9.46 1.49 13.82
N ILE A 203 -8.18 1.56 13.51
CA ILE A 203 -7.33 0.41 13.25
C ILE A 203 -6.26 0.33 14.32
N LYS A 204 -6.19 -0.79 15.02
CA LYS A 204 -5.23 -1.04 16.09
C LYS A 204 -4.32 -2.23 15.79
N ALA A 205 -3.19 -2.27 16.46
CA ALA A 205 -2.35 -3.47 16.47
C ALA A 205 -3.09 -4.64 17.13
N ASP A 206 -2.87 -5.85 16.62
CA ASP A 206 -3.33 -7.06 17.30
C ASP A 206 -2.63 -7.20 18.65
N GLU A 207 -3.38 -7.41 19.73
CA GLU A 207 -2.84 -7.44 21.09
C GLU A 207 -1.75 -8.51 21.30
N LYS A 208 -1.86 -9.66 20.62
CA LYS A 208 -0.88 -10.73 20.73
C LYS A 208 0.42 -10.40 20.00
N ASN A 209 0.34 -9.55 18.98
CA ASN A 209 1.45 -9.26 18.07
C ASN A 209 1.82 -7.76 18.05
N LYS A 210 1.39 -6.97 19.04
CA LYS A 210 1.63 -5.51 19.06
C LYS A 210 3.11 -5.11 19.07
N THR A 211 4.00 -6.00 19.45
CA THR A 211 5.45 -5.81 19.40
C THR A 211 6.11 -6.45 18.18
N HIS A 212 5.31 -6.94 17.22
CA HIS A 212 5.86 -7.55 16.01
C HIS A 212 6.64 -6.53 15.18
N ALA A 213 7.81 -6.92 14.68
CA ALA A 213 8.74 -6.00 13.98
C ALA A 213 8.10 -5.26 12.79
N LEU A 214 7.14 -5.89 12.09
CA LEU A 214 6.40 -5.27 10.98
C LEU A 214 5.43 -4.15 11.40
N LEU A 215 5.26 -3.92 12.70
CA LEU A 215 4.45 -2.83 13.25
C LEU A 215 5.30 -1.67 13.78
N ASN A 216 6.62 -1.75 13.68
CA ASN A 216 7.51 -0.68 14.15
C ASN A 216 7.19 0.65 13.43
N GLY A 217 6.81 1.67 14.22
CA GLY A 217 6.45 3.01 13.74
C GLY A 217 5.16 3.06 12.89
N VAL A 218 4.40 1.97 12.78
CA VAL A 218 3.08 1.95 12.09
C VAL A 218 2.03 2.66 12.94
N ILE A 219 1.92 2.30 14.21
CA ILE A 219 1.11 3.07 15.17
C ILE A 219 2.03 4.15 15.76
N PRO A 220 1.67 5.44 15.68
CA PRO A 220 2.50 6.51 16.22
C PRO A 220 2.74 6.36 17.73
N GLU A 221 3.90 6.80 18.18
CA GLU A 221 4.20 6.84 19.62
C GLU A 221 3.14 7.66 20.37
N GLY A 222 2.67 7.14 21.49
CA GLY A 222 1.60 7.75 22.27
C GLY A 222 0.18 7.57 21.71
N ALA A 223 0.03 7.00 20.51
CA ALA A 223 -1.26 6.62 19.96
C ALA A 223 -1.54 5.12 20.17
N ASN A 224 -2.82 4.77 20.28
CA ASN A 224 -3.26 3.37 20.39
C ASN A 224 -3.81 2.82 19.07
N GLU A 225 -4.03 3.70 18.09
CA GLU A 225 -4.75 3.38 16.86
C GLU A 225 -4.39 4.32 15.71
N LEU A 226 -4.75 3.90 14.50
CA LEU A 226 -4.84 4.77 13.32
C LEU A 226 -6.30 5.12 13.08
N ARG A 227 -6.61 6.37 12.74
CA ARG A 227 -7.94 6.81 12.33
C ARG A 227 -7.90 7.44 10.95
N PHE A 228 -8.80 6.98 10.09
CA PHE A 228 -9.03 7.55 8.77
C PHE A 228 -10.35 7.03 8.18
N LYS A 229 -10.79 7.59 7.08
CA LYS A 229 -11.94 7.06 6.32
C LYS A 229 -11.44 5.96 5.38
N GLU A 230 -11.98 4.75 5.53
CA GLU A 230 -11.57 3.64 4.66
C GLU A 230 -12.63 2.54 4.64
N GLU A 231 -12.62 1.76 3.55
CA GLU A 231 -13.43 0.58 3.42
C GLU A 231 -12.75 -0.60 4.15
N ILE A 232 -13.50 -1.28 5.02
CA ILE A 232 -13.00 -2.44 5.74
C ILE A 232 -13.84 -3.66 5.40
N TYR A 233 -13.13 -4.72 5.04
CA TYR A 233 -13.69 -6.01 4.68
C TYR A 233 -14.02 -6.85 5.92
N GLN A 234 -15.12 -7.59 5.84
CA GLN A 234 -15.25 -8.84 6.55
C GLN A 234 -14.88 -9.99 5.61
N LEU A 235 -14.41 -11.06 6.20
CA LEU A 235 -13.82 -12.17 5.46
C LEU A 235 -14.57 -13.46 5.76
N LYS A 236 -14.69 -14.35 4.75
CA LYS A 236 -15.24 -15.70 4.86
C LYS A 236 -14.13 -16.74 4.70
N ASP A 237 -14.52 -17.99 4.92
CA ASP A 237 -13.62 -19.12 4.80
C ASP A 237 -12.70 -19.04 3.55
N PRO A 238 -11.44 -19.45 3.73
CA PRO A 238 -10.85 -20.13 4.89
C PRO A 238 -10.31 -19.20 6.00
N TYR A 239 -10.77 -17.94 6.09
CA TYR A 239 -10.29 -17.00 7.09
C TYR A 239 -10.46 -17.52 8.53
N ASN A 240 -9.36 -17.62 9.24
CA ASN A 240 -9.28 -17.97 10.65
C ASN A 240 -8.08 -17.23 11.27
N SER A 241 -8.35 -16.19 12.02
CA SER A 241 -7.30 -15.35 12.61
C SER A 241 -6.36 -16.10 13.55
N LYS A 242 -6.78 -17.23 14.11
CA LYS A 242 -5.93 -18.07 14.98
C LYS A 242 -4.82 -18.81 14.21
N LYS A 243 -4.98 -18.94 12.88
CA LYS A 243 -3.99 -19.54 11.97
C LYS A 243 -3.09 -18.51 11.28
N LEU A 244 -3.26 -17.21 11.59
CA LEU A 244 -2.58 -16.09 10.98
C LEU A 244 -1.75 -15.33 12.03
N THR A 245 -0.59 -14.82 11.66
CA THR A 245 0.10 -13.81 12.46
C THR A 245 -0.57 -12.47 12.18
N MET A 246 -1.65 -12.19 12.91
CA MET A 246 -2.46 -10.99 12.75
C MET A 246 -1.65 -9.76 13.18
N LEU A 247 -1.57 -8.75 12.32
CA LEU A 247 -0.84 -7.50 12.60
C LEU A 247 -1.77 -6.37 12.98
N LEU A 248 -2.77 -6.10 12.16
CA LEU A 248 -3.73 -5.02 12.36
C LEU A 248 -5.16 -5.55 12.39
N ARG A 249 -6.00 -4.94 13.24
CA ARG A 249 -7.42 -5.23 13.37
C ARG A 249 -8.24 -3.96 13.35
N LEU A 250 -9.47 -4.08 12.88
CA LEU A 250 -10.48 -3.06 13.11
C LEU A 250 -10.93 -3.10 14.58
N ASP A 251 -10.96 -1.95 15.23
CA ASP A 251 -11.73 -1.73 16.44
C ASP A 251 -13.16 -1.33 16.06
N SER A 252 -14.05 -2.32 16.00
CA SER A 252 -15.43 -2.08 15.58
C SER A 252 -16.23 -1.24 16.55
N ASP A 253 -15.84 -1.22 17.84
CA ASP A 253 -16.52 -0.45 18.87
C ASP A 253 -16.10 1.03 18.85
N ALA A 254 -14.85 1.31 18.49
CA ALA A 254 -14.30 2.65 18.30
C ALA A 254 -14.51 3.24 16.88
N SER A 255 -14.91 2.42 15.93
CA SER A 255 -15.20 2.81 14.56
C SER A 255 -16.63 3.31 14.38
N HIS A 256 -16.87 4.06 13.29
CA HIS A 256 -18.22 4.42 12.87
C HIS A 256 -19.08 3.16 12.72
N LYS A 257 -20.28 3.19 13.30
CA LYS A 257 -21.17 2.01 13.26
C LYS A 257 -21.83 1.88 11.90
N PRO A 258 -21.64 0.76 11.17
CA PRO A 258 -22.31 0.55 9.90
C PRO A 258 -23.81 0.34 10.11
N LYS A 259 -24.62 0.77 9.13
CA LYS A 259 -26.07 0.62 9.17
C LYS A 259 -26.55 -0.82 8.98
N GLY A 260 -25.66 -1.73 8.59
CA GLY A 260 -25.97 -3.15 8.35
C GLY A 260 -24.81 -3.84 7.62
N GLY A 261 -25.05 -5.06 7.15
CA GLY A 261 -24.09 -5.82 6.34
C GLY A 261 -23.07 -6.64 7.16
N ILE A 262 -23.07 -6.51 8.49
CA ILE A 262 -22.20 -7.34 9.35
C ILE A 262 -22.75 -8.77 9.36
N LYS A 263 -21.96 -9.72 8.85
CA LYS A 263 -22.24 -11.16 8.87
C LYS A 263 -21.53 -11.85 10.04
N ARG A 264 -20.33 -11.35 10.39
CA ARG A 264 -19.49 -11.90 11.46
C ARG A 264 -20.00 -11.49 12.85
N LYS A 265 -20.41 -12.48 13.64
CA LYS A 265 -20.90 -12.27 15.03
C LYS A 265 -19.77 -12.26 16.07
N ASP A 266 -18.60 -12.79 15.68
CA ASP A 266 -17.42 -12.92 16.54
C ASP A 266 -16.59 -11.64 16.64
N LYS A 267 -16.96 -10.58 15.92
CA LYS A 267 -16.23 -9.30 15.82
C LYS A 267 -14.77 -9.45 15.37
N ASP A 268 -14.43 -10.54 14.70
CA ASP A 268 -13.08 -10.81 14.21
C ASP A 268 -12.86 -10.19 12.83
N PHE A 269 -12.52 -8.91 12.82
CA PHE A 269 -12.25 -8.13 11.60
C PHE A 269 -10.74 -7.88 11.45
N GLY A 270 -10.03 -8.87 10.88
CA GLY A 270 -8.62 -8.73 10.54
C GLY A 270 -8.43 -7.75 9.39
N VAL A 271 -7.46 -6.85 9.55
CA VAL A 271 -7.12 -5.83 8.55
C VAL A 271 -5.81 -6.18 7.86
N SER A 272 -4.84 -6.71 8.59
CA SER A 272 -3.56 -7.12 8.00
C SER A 272 -2.93 -8.27 8.77
N TRP A 273 -2.25 -9.14 8.03
CA TRP A 273 -1.54 -10.29 8.59
C TRP A 273 -0.38 -10.74 7.72
N VAL A 274 0.48 -11.56 8.32
CA VAL A 274 1.45 -12.37 7.59
C VAL A 274 1.24 -13.86 7.90
N LYS A 275 1.66 -14.69 6.99
CA LYS A 275 1.75 -16.15 7.18
C LYS A 275 2.80 -16.75 6.26
N THR A 276 3.22 -17.95 6.56
CA THR A 276 3.96 -18.81 5.63
C THR A 276 2.97 -19.72 4.89
N HIS A 277 3.22 -19.93 3.60
CA HIS A 277 2.54 -20.94 2.79
C HIS A 277 3.59 -21.87 2.20
N LYS A 278 3.73 -23.08 2.74
CA LYS A 278 4.90 -23.95 2.54
C LYS A 278 6.19 -23.19 2.88
N LYS A 279 7.04 -22.91 1.87
CA LYS A 279 8.25 -22.10 2.03
C LYS A 279 8.02 -20.61 1.76
N GLY A 280 6.90 -20.25 1.12
CA GLY A 280 6.58 -18.87 0.72
C GLY A 280 6.14 -17.98 1.85
N ARG A 281 6.31 -16.69 1.66
CA ARG A 281 5.96 -15.64 2.61
C ARG A 281 4.82 -14.81 2.06
N VAL A 282 3.73 -14.74 2.81
CA VAL A 282 2.51 -14.04 2.40
C VAL A 282 2.24 -12.87 3.33
N PHE A 283 2.11 -11.69 2.78
CA PHE A 283 1.61 -10.49 3.45
C PHE A 283 0.28 -10.09 2.84
N TYR A 284 -0.71 -9.79 3.67
CA TYR A 284 -1.98 -9.21 3.23
C TYR A 284 -2.32 -7.97 4.06
N CYS A 285 -2.85 -6.95 3.38
CA CYS A 285 -3.42 -5.76 4.01
C CYS A 285 -4.69 -5.33 3.28
N SER A 286 -5.84 -5.28 3.98
CA SER A 286 -7.12 -4.92 3.40
C SER A 286 -7.30 -3.41 3.19
N LEU A 287 -6.42 -2.56 3.71
CA LEU A 287 -6.41 -1.12 3.39
C LEU A 287 -6.06 -0.93 1.92
N GLY A 288 -6.63 0.08 1.26
CA GLY A 288 -6.29 0.38 -0.14
C GLY A 288 -7.45 0.72 -1.06
N HIS A 289 -8.69 0.86 -0.52
CA HIS A 289 -9.82 1.34 -1.31
C HIS A 289 -9.67 2.80 -1.67
N ASN A 290 -9.39 3.64 -0.69
CA ASN A 290 -9.27 5.07 -0.87
C ASN A 290 -7.87 5.49 -1.33
N GLU A 291 -7.79 6.47 -2.20
CA GLU A 291 -6.51 6.98 -2.71
C GLU A 291 -5.61 7.54 -1.58
N HIS A 292 -6.19 8.17 -0.55
CA HIS A 292 -5.40 8.79 0.52
C HIS A 292 -4.65 7.79 1.40
N ILE A 293 -5.00 6.53 1.38
CA ILE A 293 -4.26 5.45 2.02
C ILE A 293 -2.83 5.36 1.46
N TYR A 294 -2.68 5.58 0.15
CA TYR A 294 -1.41 5.48 -0.56
C TYR A 294 -0.47 6.69 -0.37
N TRP A 295 -0.86 7.67 0.42
CA TRP A 295 0.02 8.74 0.94
C TRP A 295 -0.15 8.97 2.45
N ASN A 296 -0.62 7.95 3.17
CA ASN A 296 -0.58 7.94 4.63
C ASN A 296 0.75 7.33 5.09
N LYS A 297 1.62 8.12 5.72
CA LYS A 297 2.97 7.68 6.11
C LYS A 297 3.00 6.39 6.93
N ASN A 298 2.03 6.20 7.81
CA ASN A 298 1.96 5.03 8.68
C ASN A 298 1.56 3.77 7.89
N VAL A 299 0.62 3.90 6.95
CA VAL A 299 0.26 2.82 6.04
C VAL A 299 1.42 2.51 5.10
N LEU A 300 2.17 3.51 4.62
CA LEU A 300 3.37 3.28 3.80
C LEU A 300 4.46 2.53 4.56
N ARG A 301 4.67 2.82 5.85
CA ARG A 301 5.54 2.01 6.72
C ARG A 301 5.10 0.56 6.78
N HIS A 302 3.80 0.35 6.95
CA HIS A 302 3.23 -0.99 7.02
C HIS A 302 3.34 -1.75 5.71
N TYR A 303 3.05 -1.11 4.58
CA TYR A 303 3.23 -1.72 3.26
C TYR A 303 4.69 -2.07 3.01
N TYR A 304 5.62 -1.14 3.29
CA TYR A 304 7.04 -1.39 3.14
C TYR A 304 7.50 -2.59 3.98
N ALA A 305 7.13 -2.62 5.25
CA ALA A 305 7.47 -3.73 6.14
C ALA A 305 6.92 -5.07 5.63
N GLY A 306 5.67 -5.08 5.13
CA GLY A 306 5.04 -6.27 4.55
C GLY A 306 5.71 -6.74 3.24
N ILE A 307 6.13 -5.80 2.40
CA ILE A 307 6.88 -6.07 1.17
C ILE A 307 8.24 -6.70 1.52
N MET A 308 8.99 -6.10 2.45
CA MET A 308 10.28 -6.62 2.88
C MET A 308 10.16 -8.02 3.49
N TYR A 309 9.12 -8.27 4.29
CA TYR A 309 8.81 -9.61 4.77
C TYR A 309 8.57 -10.60 3.62
N ALA A 310 7.77 -10.23 2.63
CA ALA A 310 7.49 -11.09 1.48
C ALA A 310 8.76 -11.41 0.67
N LEU A 311 9.66 -10.44 0.54
CA LEU A 311 10.96 -10.62 -0.11
C LEU A 311 11.96 -11.46 0.72
N GLY A 312 11.65 -11.75 1.99
CA GLY A 312 12.54 -12.46 2.90
C GLY A 312 13.60 -11.57 3.55
N GLU A 313 13.41 -10.27 3.43
CA GLU A 313 14.31 -9.26 3.96
C GLU A 313 13.81 -8.72 5.31
N SER A 314 14.74 -8.33 6.18
CA SER A 314 14.36 -7.56 7.36
C SER A 314 14.06 -6.12 6.94
N ALA A 315 12.86 -5.62 7.22
CA ALA A 315 12.62 -4.18 7.19
C ALA A 315 13.64 -3.54 8.14
N GLY A 316 14.58 -2.78 7.60
CA GLY A 316 15.70 -2.23 8.35
C GLY A 316 15.21 -1.65 9.69
N GLN A 317 15.78 -2.12 10.80
CA GLN A 317 15.32 -1.75 12.13
C GLN A 317 15.40 -0.22 12.26
N GLN A 318 14.26 0.43 12.38
CA GLN A 318 14.23 1.79 12.91
C GLN A 318 14.78 1.68 14.34
N LYS A 319 15.97 2.27 14.58
CA LYS A 319 16.45 2.43 15.96
C LYS A 319 15.36 3.18 16.74
N LYS A 320 14.99 2.62 17.89
CA LYS A 320 14.19 3.29 18.90
C LYS A 320 14.83 4.61 19.30
#